data_f51036aa23575f9842bc2237fcd43c84
#
_entry.id   f51036aa23575f9842bc2237fcd43c84
#
_cell.length_a   1.000
_cell.length_b   1.000
_cell.length_c   1.000
_cell.angle_alpha   90.00
_cell.angle_beta   90.00
_cell.angle_gamma   90.00
#
_symmetry.space_group_name_H-M   'P 1'
#
loop_
_entity.id
_entity.type
_entity.pdbx_description
1 polymer ?
#
loop_
_entity_poly.entity_id
_entity_poly.type
_entity_poly.pdbx_seq_one_letter_code
_entity_poly.pdbx_strand_id
1 'polypeptide(L)'
;MSTQTQTQTHIDAHQHYWDPARGDYGWLTPEMKPLYRVFDPDDLAPLRKATGIARTVVVQAAPTVDETRYLLDLARADDSIAGVVGWVPLDSIDAASIIDEFAREPKFKAVRPMLQDLTDDTWIEHAPRADAVERLIDLDLAFDALIFARHVPSIVTFAGRYPKLRIVVDHGAKPPIRDGAEGWQPWADGIAQLAALPQNLRCKLSGLATESKDNWRDETLKPYVAHLLEHFGPQRLMWGSDWPVLNLNGNYRDWHATAQSLTSHLEKADQDAIFGGNARAFYRI
;
A
#
# COMPACT_ATOMS: atom_id res chain seq x y z
N MET A 1 -28.16 -27.74 9.70
CA MET A 1 -27.27 -26.65 10.12
C MET A 1 -26.83 -25.93 8.87
N SER A 2 -27.39 -24.76 8.61
CA SER A 2 -27.08 -23.98 7.41
C SER A 2 -25.72 -23.31 7.61
N THR A 3 -24.68 -23.79 6.92
CA THR A 3 -23.41 -23.10 6.79
C THR A 3 -23.67 -21.85 5.96
N GLN A 4 -23.85 -20.71 6.63
CA GLN A 4 -23.72 -19.41 5.98
C GLN A 4 -22.28 -19.34 5.44
N THR A 5 -22.13 -19.53 4.14
CA THR A 5 -20.93 -19.16 3.42
C THR A 5 -20.82 -17.63 3.59
N GLN A 6 -19.98 -17.18 4.53
CA GLN A 6 -19.58 -15.78 4.54
C GLN A 6 -18.96 -15.51 3.17
N THR A 7 -19.67 -14.74 2.36
CA THR A 7 -19.10 -14.22 1.12
C THR A 7 -17.88 -13.42 1.52
N GLN A 8 -16.68 -13.98 1.31
CA GLN A 8 -15.45 -13.27 1.61
C GLN A 8 -15.39 -12.04 0.71
N THR A 9 -15.46 -10.89 1.35
CA THR A 9 -15.52 -9.60 0.67
C THR A 9 -14.12 -9.22 0.24
N HIS A 10 -13.84 -9.18 -1.05
CA HIS A 10 -12.56 -8.74 -1.58
C HIS A 10 -12.34 -7.25 -1.26
N ILE A 11 -11.11 -6.89 -0.96
CA ILE A 11 -10.67 -5.55 -0.58
C ILE A 11 -9.47 -5.16 -1.43
N ASP A 12 -9.54 -3.97 -2.02
CA ASP A 12 -8.39 -3.30 -2.62
C ASP A 12 -7.61 -2.61 -1.49
N ALA A 13 -6.44 -3.14 -1.16
CA ALA A 13 -5.63 -2.68 -0.03
C ALA A 13 -4.78 -1.44 -0.33
N HIS A 14 -4.85 -0.91 -1.57
CA HIS A 14 -4.05 0.24 -1.97
C HIS A 14 -4.61 0.92 -3.20
N GLN A 15 -5.26 2.06 -3.02
CA GLN A 15 -5.71 2.96 -4.08
C GLN A 15 -5.68 4.42 -3.59
N HIS A 16 -5.81 5.38 -4.50
CA HIS A 16 -5.74 6.79 -4.20
C HIS A 16 -6.94 7.55 -4.76
N TYR A 17 -7.30 8.64 -4.06
CA TYR A 17 -8.17 9.70 -4.57
C TYR A 17 -7.44 11.03 -4.45
N TRP A 18 -7.64 11.92 -5.39
CA TRP A 18 -7.06 13.25 -5.36
C TRP A 18 -7.84 14.26 -6.19
N ASP A 19 -7.63 15.53 -5.88
CA ASP A 19 -8.09 16.68 -6.65
C ASP A 19 -6.89 17.61 -6.91
N PRO A 20 -6.40 17.75 -8.17
CA PRO A 20 -5.27 18.61 -8.49
C PRO A 20 -5.48 20.09 -8.09
N ALA A 21 -6.75 20.54 -7.99
CA ALA A 21 -7.05 21.92 -7.58
C ALA A 21 -6.65 22.23 -6.13
N ARG A 22 -6.39 21.20 -5.30
CA ARG A 22 -5.88 21.37 -3.93
C ARG A 22 -4.45 21.91 -3.89
N GLY A 23 -3.65 21.62 -4.93
CA GLY A 23 -2.29 22.16 -5.08
C GLY A 23 -1.22 21.53 -4.19
N ASP A 24 -1.51 20.46 -3.46
CA ASP A 24 -0.58 19.81 -2.54
C ASP A 24 0.13 18.56 -3.13
N TYR A 25 -0.20 18.18 -4.37
CA TYR A 25 0.41 17.05 -5.09
C TYR A 25 1.61 17.51 -5.94
N GLY A 26 2.75 17.76 -5.29
CA GLY A 26 3.94 18.31 -5.97
C GLY A 26 4.50 17.43 -7.10
N TRP A 27 4.18 16.14 -7.10
CA TRP A 27 4.61 15.19 -8.14
C TRP A 27 3.67 15.16 -9.36
N LEU A 28 2.41 15.59 -9.19
CA LEU A 28 1.36 15.50 -10.20
C LEU A 28 1.35 16.75 -11.07
N THR A 29 1.81 16.64 -12.31
CA THR A 29 1.89 17.77 -13.25
C THR A 29 0.89 17.66 -14.40
N PRO A 30 0.53 18.77 -15.08
CA PRO A 30 -0.40 18.75 -16.22
C PRO A 30 0.02 17.86 -17.38
N GLU A 31 1.33 17.57 -17.52
CA GLU A 31 1.89 16.67 -18.52
C GLU A 31 1.51 15.21 -18.28
N MET A 32 1.22 14.85 -17.02
CA MET A 32 0.75 13.51 -16.63
C MET A 32 -0.74 13.35 -16.94
N LYS A 33 -1.11 13.55 -18.22
CA LYS A 33 -2.51 13.63 -18.67
C LYS A 33 -3.45 12.52 -18.15
N PRO A 34 -3.06 11.22 -18.09
CA PRO A 34 -3.92 10.19 -17.54
C PRO A 34 -4.29 10.41 -16.07
N LEU A 35 -3.45 11.12 -15.31
CA LEU A 35 -3.57 11.30 -13.87
C LEU A 35 -3.99 12.71 -13.46
N TYR A 36 -3.76 13.73 -14.33
CA TYR A 36 -4.01 15.14 -13.99
C TYR A 36 -5.49 15.50 -14.13
N ARG A 37 -6.31 14.94 -13.27
CA ARG A 37 -7.73 15.26 -13.09
C ARG A 37 -8.18 14.84 -11.69
N VAL A 38 -9.38 15.20 -11.31
CA VAL A 38 -10.01 14.65 -10.09
C VAL A 38 -10.21 13.15 -10.27
N PHE A 39 -9.88 12.39 -9.21
CA PHE A 39 -10.26 11.00 -9.04
C PHE A 39 -10.93 10.84 -7.69
N ASP A 40 -12.12 10.31 -7.68
CA ASP A 40 -12.98 10.18 -6.52
C ASP A 40 -13.63 8.78 -6.41
N PRO A 41 -14.43 8.50 -5.38
CA PRO A 41 -15.12 7.21 -5.22
C PRO A 41 -16.05 6.85 -6.37
N ASP A 42 -16.69 7.81 -7.03
CA ASP A 42 -17.61 7.56 -8.15
C ASP A 42 -16.86 7.06 -9.38
N ASP A 43 -15.64 7.54 -9.62
CA ASP A 43 -14.76 7.03 -10.68
C ASP A 43 -14.37 5.55 -10.47
N LEU A 44 -14.09 5.16 -9.22
CA LEU A 44 -13.67 3.79 -8.88
C LEU A 44 -14.84 2.81 -8.74
N ALA A 45 -16.02 3.27 -8.38
CA ALA A 45 -17.19 2.41 -8.11
C ALA A 45 -17.52 1.41 -9.24
N PRO A 46 -17.56 1.81 -10.54
CA PRO A 46 -17.82 0.88 -11.62
C PRO A 46 -16.71 -0.16 -11.81
N LEU A 47 -15.45 0.18 -11.51
CA LEU A 47 -14.30 -0.73 -11.61
C LEU A 47 -14.36 -1.77 -10.49
N ARG A 48 -14.61 -1.35 -9.25
CA ARG A 48 -14.82 -2.24 -8.10
C ARG A 48 -15.98 -3.20 -8.35
N LYS A 49 -17.12 -2.69 -8.84
CA LYS A 49 -18.29 -3.53 -9.17
C LYS A 49 -17.96 -4.59 -10.21
N ALA A 50 -17.19 -4.23 -11.24
CA ALA A 50 -16.83 -5.15 -12.31
C ALA A 50 -15.86 -6.26 -11.89
N THR A 51 -15.08 -6.04 -10.82
CA THR A 51 -14.07 -6.97 -10.29
C THR A 51 -14.49 -7.66 -8.99
N GLY A 52 -15.67 -7.34 -8.45
CA GLY A 52 -16.14 -7.90 -7.20
C GLY A 52 -15.44 -7.36 -5.94
N ILE A 53 -14.73 -6.25 -6.07
CA ILE A 53 -14.10 -5.55 -4.93
C ILE A 53 -15.17 -4.76 -4.18
N ALA A 54 -15.41 -5.11 -2.94
CA ALA A 54 -16.46 -4.48 -2.15
C ALA A 54 -15.98 -3.21 -1.43
N ARG A 55 -14.75 -3.22 -0.91
CA ARG A 55 -14.19 -2.13 -0.10
C ARG A 55 -12.77 -1.83 -0.49
N THR A 56 -12.28 -0.66 -0.09
CA THR A 56 -10.92 -0.21 -0.38
C THR A 56 -10.21 0.37 0.85
N VAL A 57 -8.89 0.39 0.82
CA VAL A 57 -8.05 1.22 1.67
C VAL A 57 -7.51 2.36 0.80
N VAL A 58 -7.92 3.59 1.11
CA VAL A 58 -7.38 4.77 0.44
C VAL A 58 -6.07 5.19 1.08
N VAL A 59 -5.08 5.46 0.25
CA VAL A 59 -3.73 5.82 0.69
C VAL A 59 -3.43 7.25 0.24
N GLN A 60 -2.79 8.03 1.10
CA GLN A 60 -2.38 9.40 0.78
C GLN A 60 -1.48 9.45 -0.47
N ALA A 61 -1.59 10.53 -1.24
CA ALA A 61 -0.79 10.81 -2.44
C ALA A 61 0.02 12.11 -2.31
N ALA A 62 -0.21 12.91 -1.27
CA ALA A 62 0.57 14.10 -0.96
C ALA A 62 1.06 14.09 0.49
N PRO A 63 2.29 14.59 0.79
CA PRO A 63 2.85 14.62 2.13
C PRO A 63 2.32 15.81 2.93
N THR A 64 0.99 15.89 3.12
CA THR A 64 0.34 16.96 3.87
C THR A 64 -0.70 16.42 4.87
N VAL A 65 -0.81 17.12 6.00
CA VAL A 65 -1.86 16.88 7.00
C VAL A 65 -3.24 17.14 6.43
N ASP A 66 -3.34 18.14 5.55
CA ASP A 66 -4.61 18.51 4.93
C ASP A 66 -5.12 17.46 3.93
N GLU A 67 -4.23 16.75 3.25
CA GLU A 67 -4.66 15.62 2.44
C GLU A 67 -5.20 14.48 3.31
N THR A 68 -4.57 14.20 4.45
CA THR A 68 -5.11 13.20 5.38
C THR A 68 -6.54 13.56 5.81
N ARG A 69 -6.80 14.83 6.12
CA ARG A 69 -8.15 15.33 6.44
C ARG A 69 -9.12 15.15 5.28
N TYR A 70 -8.69 15.51 4.06
CA TYR A 70 -9.48 15.32 2.84
C TYR A 70 -9.88 13.84 2.62
N LEU A 71 -8.94 12.91 2.77
CA LEU A 71 -9.23 11.48 2.62
C LEU A 71 -10.15 10.95 3.73
N LEU A 72 -10.04 11.47 4.96
CA LEU A 72 -10.94 11.14 6.05
C LEU A 72 -12.36 11.68 5.80
N ASP A 73 -12.49 12.86 5.19
CA ASP A 73 -13.78 13.42 4.77
C ASP A 73 -14.46 12.54 3.71
N LEU A 74 -13.70 12.11 2.68
CA LEU A 74 -14.19 11.15 1.69
C LEU A 74 -14.62 9.83 2.37
N ALA A 75 -13.82 9.33 3.30
CA ALA A 75 -14.12 8.08 3.99
C ALA A 75 -15.36 8.17 4.90
N ARG A 76 -15.67 9.35 5.46
CA ARG A 76 -16.92 9.56 6.19
C ARG A 76 -18.14 9.54 5.26
N ALA A 77 -17.98 10.01 4.04
CA ALA A 77 -19.05 10.12 3.05
C ALA A 77 -19.30 8.81 2.27
N ASP A 78 -18.30 7.91 2.17
CA ASP A 78 -18.39 6.66 1.40
C ASP A 78 -18.00 5.44 2.23
N ASP A 79 -18.97 4.54 2.44
CA ASP A 79 -18.77 3.29 3.19
C ASP A 79 -17.90 2.26 2.44
N SER A 80 -17.66 2.44 1.16
CA SER A 80 -16.74 1.59 0.42
C SER A 80 -15.28 1.82 0.80
N ILE A 81 -14.96 2.98 1.39
CA ILE A 81 -13.64 3.25 1.99
C ILE A 81 -13.62 2.64 3.39
N ALA A 82 -12.91 1.54 3.52
CA ALA A 82 -12.80 0.79 4.78
C ALA A 82 -11.72 1.33 5.71
N GLY A 83 -10.69 1.95 5.14
CA GLY A 83 -9.57 2.50 5.90
C GLY A 83 -8.86 3.60 5.13
N VAL A 84 -8.19 4.47 5.89
CA VAL A 84 -7.36 5.57 5.39
C VAL A 84 -5.94 5.37 5.90
N VAL A 85 -4.99 5.38 4.99
CA VAL A 85 -3.55 5.51 5.26
C VAL A 85 -3.17 6.95 4.99
N GLY A 86 -2.95 7.72 6.03
CA GLY A 86 -2.67 9.16 5.93
C GLY A 86 -1.18 9.49 6.00
N TRP A 87 -0.89 10.78 5.98
CA TRP A 87 0.44 11.32 6.21
C TRP A 87 0.46 12.15 7.50
N VAL A 88 1.56 12.04 8.24
CA VAL A 88 1.86 12.82 9.44
C VAL A 88 3.34 13.21 9.38
N PRO A 89 3.71 14.45 9.76
CA PRO A 89 5.11 14.87 9.84
C PRO A 89 5.80 14.20 11.03
N LEU A 90 6.26 12.95 10.86
CA LEU A 90 6.79 12.11 11.94
C LEU A 90 8.02 12.68 12.65
N ASP A 91 8.70 13.64 12.04
CA ASP A 91 9.85 14.39 12.58
C ASP A 91 9.45 15.67 13.34
N SER A 92 8.17 16.09 13.25
CA SER A 92 7.66 17.27 13.95
C SER A 92 7.43 17.02 15.44
N ILE A 93 7.60 18.09 16.24
CA ILE A 93 7.23 18.08 17.66
C ILE A 93 5.74 17.80 17.88
N ASP A 94 4.90 18.11 16.90
CA ASP A 94 3.44 17.96 16.95
C ASP A 94 2.96 16.59 16.43
N ALA A 95 3.87 15.71 15.96
CA ALA A 95 3.53 14.46 15.31
C ALA A 95 2.58 13.59 16.16
N ALA A 96 2.89 13.40 17.45
CA ALA A 96 2.06 12.58 18.35
C ALA A 96 0.65 13.18 18.52
N SER A 97 0.53 14.51 18.64
CA SER A 97 -0.77 15.17 18.80
C SER A 97 -1.61 15.12 17.51
N ILE A 98 -0.98 15.18 16.33
CA ILE A 98 -1.65 15.00 15.04
C ILE A 98 -2.14 13.54 14.88
N ILE A 99 -1.34 12.57 15.31
CA ILE A 99 -1.75 11.15 15.34
C ILE A 99 -2.98 10.99 16.25
N ASP A 100 -2.99 11.62 17.44
CA ASP A 100 -4.14 11.60 18.36
C ASP A 100 -5.40 12.23 17.74
N GLU A 101 -5.24 13.32 16.99
CA GLU A 101 -6.36 13.95 16.27
C GLU A 101 -6.97 12.95 15.28
N PHE A 102 -6.14 12.35 14.42
CA PHE A 102 -6.61 11.45 13.38
C PHE A 102 -7.13 10.10 13.92
N ALA A 103 -6.57 9.60 14.99
CA ALA A 103 -7.01 8.35 15.64
C ALA A 103 -8.44 8.39 16.18
N ARG A 104 -9.04 9.59 16.34
CA ARG A 104 -10.47 9.74 16.67
C ARG A 104 -11.38 9.31 15.52
N GLU A 105 -10.85 9.25 14.31
CA GLU A 105 -11.57 8.79 13.14
C GLU A 105 -11.43 7.26 13.02
N PRO A 106 -12.52 6.50 13.13
CA PRO A 106 -12.44 5.03 13.15
C PRO A 106 -11.83 4.43 11.89
N LYS A 107 -11.89 5.15 10.76
CA LYS A 107 -11.32 4.73 9.48
C LYS A 107 -9.84 5.12 9.30
N PHE A 108 -9.23 5.89 10.19
CA PHE A 108 -7.78 6.12 10.16
C PHE A 108 -7.04 4.87 10.64
N LYS A 109 -6.18 4.28 9.80
CA LYS A 109 -5.60 2.94 10.04
C LYS A 109 -4.09 2.89 10.04
N ALA A 110 -3.46 3.81 9.33
CA ALA A 110 -2.00 3.80 9.19
C ALA A 110 -1.46 5.17 8.81
N VAL A 111 -0.14 5.30 8.90
CA VAL A 111 0.61 6.42 8.34
C VAL A 111 1.58 5.93 7.28
N ARG A 112 1.83 6.76 6.26
CA ARG A 112 2.79 6.50 5.19
C ARG A 112 3.66 7.72 4.91
N PRO A 113 4.88 7.79 5.41
CA PRO A 113 5.84 8.79 4.93
C PRO A 113 6.24 8.47 3.48
N MET A 114 6.54 9.52 2.70
CA MET A 114 6.94 9.39 1.29
C MET A 114 8.46 9.11 1.19
N LEU A 115 8.92 7.99 1.78
CA LEU A 115 10.35 7.65 1.88
C LEU A 115 11.04 7.61 0.52
N GLN A 116 10.35 7.14 -0.51
CA GLN A 116 10.89 7.06 -1.88
C GLN A 116 11.33 8.42 -2.45
N ASP A 117 10.73 9.52 -1.98
CA ASP A 117 10.91 10.87 -2.52
C ASP A 117 11.88 11.70 -1.67
N LEU A 118 12.34 11.16 -0.54
CA LEU A 118 13.32 11.80 0.31
C LEU A 118 14.74 11.61 -0.26
N THR A 119 15.56 12.64 -0.12
CA THR A 119 16.97 12.59 -0.55
C THR A 119 17.88 11.80 0.38
N ASP A 120 17.41 11.57 1.61
CA ASP A 120 18.11 10.78 2.63
C ASP A 120 17.45 9.40 2.74
N ASP A 121 18.10 8.40 2.16
CA ASP A 121 17.63 7.01 2.20
C ASP A 121 17.61 6.42 3.63
N THR A 122 18.28 7.06 4.58
CA THR A 122 18.35 6.66 6.00
C THR A 122 17.42 7.47 6.91
N TRP A 123 16.63 8.39 6.37
CA TRP A 123 15.74 9.30 7.10
C TRP A 123 14.90 8.56 8.17
N ILE A 124 14.38 7.38 7.85
CA ILE A 124 13.51 6.59 8.74
C ILE A 124 14.23 6.12 10.02
N GLU A 125 15.56 6.03 10.00
CA GLU A 125 16.34 5.57 11.15
C GLU A 125 16.50 6.64 12.24
N HIS A 126 16.49 7.91 11.88
CA HIS A 126 16.89 8.98 12.79
C HIS A 126 15.92 10.17 12.86
N ALA A 127 15.14 10.44 11.81
CA ALA A 127 14.30 11.64 11.77
C ALA A 127 12.95 11.45 12.51
N PRO A 128 12.22 10.32 12.39
CA PRO A 128 10.98 10.15 13.12
C PRO A 128 11.19 10.23 14.63
N ARG A 129 10.35 11.00 15.27
CA ARG A 129 10.36 11.11 16.74
C ARG A 129 9.89 9.82 17.37
N ALA A 130 10.60 9.40 18.42
CA ALA A 130 10.27 8.17 19.14
C ALA A 130 8.85 8.22 19.71
N ASP A 131 8.43 9.36 20.30
CA ASP A 131 7.09 9.56 20.84
C ASP A 131 5.98 9.41 19.78
N ALA A 132 6.24 9.85 18.55
CA ALA A 132 5.29 9.67 17.44
C ALA A 132 5.16 8.20 17.04
N VAL A 133 6.27 7.48 16.91
CA VAL A 133 6.25 6.05 16.56
C VAL A 133 5.65 5.19 17.66
N GLU A 134 5.99 5.46 18.92
CA GLU A 134 5.38 4.80 20.08
C GLU A 134 3.87 5.06 20.13
N ARG A 135 3.43 6.27 19.75
CA ARG A 135 2.01 6.60 19.68
C ARG A 135 1.25 5.80 18.64
N LEU A 136 1.87 5.52 17.46
CA LEU A 136 1.28 4.59 16.50
C LEU A 136 1.09 3.19 17.10
N ILE A 137 2.09 2.70 17.84
CA ILE A 137 2.03 1.39 18.50
C ILE A 137 0.91 1.37 19.56
N ASP A 138 0.82 2.38 20.42
CA ASP A 138 -0.15 2.47 21.50
C ASP A 138 -1.60 2.51 21.00
N LEU A 139 -1.81 3.19 19.88
CA LEU A 139 -3.11 3.30 19.22
C LEU A 139 -3.37 2.16 18.23
N ASP A 140 -2.42 1.20 18.13
CA ASP A 140 -2.51 0.08 17.21
C ASP A 140 -2.76 0.50 15.76
N LEU A 141 -2.11 1.58 15.34
CA LEU A 141 -2.03 2.05 13.96
C LEU A 141 -0.88 1.35 13.24
N ALA A 142 -1.02 1.18 11.93
CA ALA A 142 0.01 0.55 11.11
C ALA A 142 0.93 1.60 10.46
N PHE A 143 2.00 1.09 9.86
CA PHE A 143 2.97 1.87 9.10
C PHE A 143 3.11 1.25 7.70
N ASP A 144 2.83 2.04 6.66
CA ASP A 144 3.00 1.65 5.27
C ASP A 144 4.37 2.17 4.79
N ALA A 145 5.23 1.26 4.37
CA ALA A 145 6.59 1.57 3.93
C ALA A 145 6.65 1.69 2.40
N LEU A 146 6.59 2.92 1.90
CA LEU A 146 6.77 3.23 0.48
C LEU A 146 8.26 3.36 0.16
N ILE A 147 8.86 2.28 -0.31
CA ILE A 147 10.30 2.11 -0.42
C ILE A 147 10.76 1.49 -1.74
N PHE A 148 12.03 1.70 -2.07
CA PHE A 148 12.81 0.93 -3.03
C PHE A 148 13.77 -0.03 -2.30
N ALA A 149 14.40 -0.96 -3.03
CA ALA A 149 15.37 -1.89 -2.47
C ALA A 149 16.50 -1.21 -1.66
N ARG A 150 16.96 -0.01 -2.06
CA ARG A 150 17.98 0.76 -1.36
C ARG A 150 17.61 1.15 0.08
N HIS A 151 16.32 1.24 0.40
CA HIS A 151 15.84 1.59 1.74
C HIS A 151 15.69 0.38 2.68
N VAL A 152 15.83 -0.86 2.15
CA VAL A 152 15.63 -2.08 2.96
C VAL A 152 16.49 -2.12 4.22
N PRO A 153 17.80 -1.80 4.19
CA PRO A 153 18.62 -1.81 5.42
C PRO A 153 18.05 -0.87 6.50
N SER A 154 17.56 0.29 6.11
CA SER A 154 16.98 1.29 7.02
C SER A 154 15.64 0.83 7.59
N ILE A 155 14.80 0.16 6.80
CA ILE A 155 13.56 -0.45 7.30
C ILE A 155 13.85 -1.59 8.27
N VAL A 156 14.87 -2.40 8.02
CA VAL A 156 15.30 -3.46 8.95
C VAL A 156 15.73 -2.88 10.29
N THR A 157 16.54 -1.81 10.27
CA THR A 157 16.96 -1.08 11.47
C THR A 157 15.76 -0.50 12.24
N PHE A 158 14.84 0.16 11.51
CA PHE A 158 13.64 0.76 12.07
C PHE A 158 12.71 -0.28 12.69
N ALA A 159 12.43 -1.37 11.97
CA ALA A 159 11.61 -2.47 12.47
C ALA A 159 12.23 -3.14 13.72
N GLY A 160 13.56 -3.30 13.74
CA GLY A 160 14.28 -3.81 14.91
C GLY A 160 14.14 -2.93 16.14
N ARG A 161 14.08 -1.60 15.95
CA ARG A 161 13.86 -0.64 17.05
C ARG A 161 12.42 -0.67 17.57
N TYR A 162 11.45 -0.91 16.69
CA TYR A 162 10.02 -0.88 17.01
C TYR A 162 9.33 -2.22 16.71
N PRO A 163 9.67 -3.30 17.45
CA PRO A 163 9.24 -4.67 17.11
C PRO A 163 7.72 -4.89 17.24
N LYS A 164 7.00 -3.99 17.88
CA LYS A 164 5.54 -4.05 18.03
C LYS A 164 4.79 -3.28 16.93
N LEU A 165 5.49 -2.45 16.15
CA LEU A 165 4.87 -1.69 15.07
C LEU A 165 4.46 -2.65 13.94
N ARG A 166 3.21 -2.55 13.49
CA ARG A 166 2.74 -3.30 12.32
C ARG A 166 3.18 -2.59 11.05
N ILE A 167 4.01 -3.24 10.25
CA ILE A 167 4.58 -2.67 9.04
C ILE A 167 4.11 -3.47 7.81
N VAL A 168 3.70 -2.76 6.76
CA VAL A 168 3.48 -3.32 5.43
C VAL A 168 4.36 -2.61 4.41
N VAL A 169 4.99 -3.37 3.54
CA VAL A 169 5.81 -2.85 2.44
C VAL A 169 4.92 -2.61 1.23
N ASP A 170 4.88 -1.38 0.73
CA ASP A 170 4.11 -1.03 -0.47
C ASP A 170 4.78 -1.57 -1.74
N HIS A 171 3.96 -2.02 -2.69
CA HIS A 171 4.36 -2.35 -4.08
C HIS A 171 5.51 -3.35 -4.20
N GLY A 172 5.60 -4.31 -3.26
CA GLY A 172 6.73 -5.25 -3.24
C GLY A 172 8.10 -4.57 -3.18
N ALA A 173 8.22 -3.42 -2.51
CA ALA A 173 9.41 -2.56 -2.51
C ALA A 173 9.82 -2.11 -3.92
N LYS A 174 8.87 -1.93 -4.82
CA LYS A 174 9.05 -1.39 -6.19
C LYS A 174 10.20 -2.04 -6.96
N PRO A 175 10.04 -3.30 -7.37
CA PRO A 175 11.06 -3.99 -8.15
C PRO A 175 11.35 -3.23 -9.46
N PRO A 176 12.61 -3.07 -9.85
CA PRO A 176 12.99 -2.37 -11.08
C PRO A 176 12.74 -3.25 -12.32
N ILE A 177 11.46 -3.60 -12.57
CA ILE A 177 11.06 -4.55 -13.61
C ILE A 177 11.49 -4.10 -15.00
N ARG A 178 11.44 -2.77 -15.26
CA ARG A 178 11.85 -2.22 -16.56
C ARG A 178 13.33 -2.35 -16.85
N ASP A 179 14.17 -2.55 -15.82
CA ASP A 179 15.61 -2.72 -15.96
C ASP A 179 15.99 -4.19 -16.19
N GLY A 180 15.01 -5.10 -16.12
CA GLY A 180 15.21 -6.52 -16.36
C GLY A 180 16.11 -7.19 -15.33
N ALA A 181 17.07 -8.01 -15.78
CA ALA A 181 17.91 -8.81 -14.89
C ALA A 181 18.88 -7.99 -14.01
N GLU A 182 19.26 -6.79 -14.45
CA GLU A 182 20.25 -5.96 -13.73
C GLU A 182 19.74 -5.49 -12.37
N GLY A 183 18.44 -5.17 -12.26
CA GLY A 183 17.83 -4.73 -11.01
C GLY A 183 17.33 -5.85 -10.10
N TRP A 184 17.33 -7.09 -10.58
CA TRP A 184 16.71 -8.22 -9.87
C TRP A 184 17.36 -8.52 -8.53
N GLN A 185 18.68 -8.73 -8.50
CA GLN A 185 19.33 -9.31 -7.31
C GLN A 185 19.24 -8.41 -6.06
N PRO A 186 19.52 -7.09 -6.14
CA PRO A 186 19.38 -6.23 -4.96
C PRO A 186 17.96 -6.18 -4.41
N TRP A 187 16.95 -6.22 -5.30
CA TRP A 187 15.55 -6.27 -4.90
C TRP A 187 15.19 -7.62 -4.25
N ALA A 188 15.59 -8.72 -4.88
CA ALA A 188 15.28 -10.06 -4.41
C ALA A 188 15.87 -10.33 -3.03
N ASP A 189 17.13 -9.96 -2.81
CA ASP A 189 17.80 -10.07 -1.50
C ASP A 189 17.10 -9.19 -0.46
N GLY A 190 16.67 -7.98 -0.84
CA GLY A 190 15.92 -7.08 0.02
C GLY A 190 14.56 -7.67 0.44
N ILE A 191 13.82 -8.28 -0.47
CA ILE A 191 12.55 -8.96 -0.17
C ILE A 191 12.76 -10.12 0.80
N ALA A 192 13.77 -10.96 0.56
CA ALA A 192 14.11 -12.06 1.45
C ALA A 192 14.45 -11.55 2.86
N GLN A 193 15.23 -10.47 2.97
CA GLN A 193 15.61 -9.87 4.24
C GLN A 193 14.39 -9.30 5.00
N LEU A 194 13.51 -8.57 4.33
CA LEU A 194 12.28 -8.03 4.95
C LEU A 194 11.34 -9.15 5.42
N ALA A 195 11.17 -10.17 4.61
CA ALA A 195 10.30 -11.29 4.92
C ALA A 195 10.79 -12.16 6.09
N ALA A 196 12.12 -12.17 6.34
CA ALA A 196 12.75 -12.90 7.44
C ALA A 196 12.66 -12.18 8.80
N LEU A 197 12.18 -10.93 8.83
CA LEU A 197 12.08 -10.18 10.09
C LEU A 197 11.06 -10.82 11.05
N PRO A 198 11.40 -10.90 12.36
CA PRO A 198 10.56 -11.57 13.35
C PRO A 198 9.21 -10.85 13.60
N GLN A 199 9.10 -9.57 13.25
CA GLN A 199 7.88 -8.77 13.36
C GLN A 199 6.77 -9.19 12.38
N ASN A 200 7.07 -10.16 11.50
CA ASN A 200 6.09 -10.69 10.57
C ASN A 200 5.49 -9.63 9.64
N LEU A 201 6.36 -8.84 9.01
CA LEU A 201 5.98 -7.79 8.07
C LEU A 201 5.04 -8.34 7.00
N ARG A 202 4.15 -7.46 6.53
CA ARG A 202 3.29 -7.71 5.37
C ARG A 202 3.86 -7.05 4.13
N CYS A 203 3.35 -7.44 2.97
CA CYS A 203 3.73 -6.81 1.72
C CYS A 203 2.51 -6.66 0.81
N LYS A 204 2.43 -5.55 0.08
CA LYS A 204 1.36 -5.33 -0.91
C LYS A 204 1.78 -5.86 -2.27
N LEU A 205 0.95 -6.71 -2.82
CA LEU A 205 0.97 -7.14 -4.21
C LEU A 205 0.27 -6.06 -5.04
N SER A 206 0.97 -4.99 -5.34
CA SER A 206 0.50 -3.80 -6.05
C SER A 206 1.65 -3.10 -6.77
N GLY A 207 1.39 -2.14 -7.65
CA GLY A 207 2.39 -1.29 -8.30
C GLY A 207 3.30 -1.98 -9.33
N LEU A 208 3.27 -3.30 -9.49
CA LEU A 208 4.20 -4.03 -10.36
C LEU A 208 4.04 -3.66 -11.83
N ALA A 209 2.81 -3.43 -12.28
CA ALA A 209 2.52 -3.00 -13.64
C ALA A 209 3.16 -1.63 -13.94
N THR A 210 3.10 -0.71 -12.98
CA THR A 210 3.66 0.64 -13.10
C THR A 210 5.20 0.61 -13.19
N GLU A 211 5.83 -0.34 -12.50
CA GLU A 211 7.28 -0.53 -12.55
C GLU A 211 7.77 -1.25 -13.82
N SER A 212 6.87 -1.79 -14.63
CA SER A 212 7.18 -2.50 -15.87
C SER A 212 7.37 -1.57 -17.04
N LYS A 213 7.91 -2.12 -18.17
CA LYS A 213 7.80 -1.51 -19.50
C LYS A 213 6.36 -1.59 -19.99
N ASP A 214 6.05 -0.75 -20.98
CA ASP A 214 4.77 -0.77 -21.68
C ASP A 214 4.45 -2.18 -22.24
N ASN A 215 3.17 -2.51 -22.31
CA ASN A 215 2.69 -3.79 -22.80
C ASN A 215 3.18 -5.01 -21.98
N TRP A 216 3.32 -4.86 -20.69
CA TRP A 216 3.61 -5.99 -19.80
C TRP A 216 2.53 -7.09 -19.90
N ARG A 217 2.91 -8.31 -19.58
CA ARG A 217 2.07 -9.51 -19.57
C ARG A 217 2.30 -10.29 -18.30
N ASP A 218 1.48 -11.33 -18.07
CA ASP A 218 1.62 -12.23 -16.93
C ASP A 218 3.06 -12.75 -16.81
N GLU A 219 3.69 -13.15 -17.91
CA GLU A 219 5.06 -13.67 -17.94
C GLU A 219 6.08 -12.64 -17.44
N THR A 220 5.85 -11.34 -17.68
CA THR A 220 6.73 -10.27 -17.20
C THR A 220 6.69 -10.15 -15.67
N LEU A 221 5.50 -10.25 -15.09
CA LEU A 221 5.28 -10.06 -13.66
C LEU A 221 5.45 -11.33 -12.84
N LYS A 222 5.31 -12.50 -13.48
CA LYS A 222 5.35 -13.82 -12.84
C LYS A 222 6.57 -14.06 -11.95
N PRO A 223 7.82 -13.76 -12.36
CA PRO A 223 8.99 -13.96 -11.49
C PRO A 223 8.90 -13.16 -10.19
N TYR A 224 8.44 -11.93 -10.27
CA TYR A 224 8.31 -11.02 -9.12
C TYR A 224 7.23 -11.48 -8.16
N VAL A 225 6.05 -11.86 -8.68
CA VAL A 225 4.95 -12.41 -7.87
C VAL A 225 5.38 -13.72 -7.22
N ALA A 226 6.05 -14.62 -7.96
CA ALA A 226 6.55 -15.89 -7.43
C ALA A 226 7.54 -15.66 -6.27
N HIS A 227 8.46 -14.70 -6.42
CA HIS A 227 9.43 -14.37 -5.38
C HIS A 227 8.77 -13.77 -4.12
N LEU A 228 7.77 -12.88 -4.30
CA LEU A 228 6.99 -12.36 -3.18
C LEU A 228 6.23 -13.49 -2.45
N LEU A 229 5.63 -14.43 -3.20
CA LEU A 229 4.93 -15.59 -2.63
C LEU A 229 5.89 -16.53 -1.90
N GLU A 230 7.09 -16.78 -2.45
CA GLU A 230 8.10 -17.62 -1.83
C GLU A 230 8.54 -17.10 -0.46
N HIS A 231 8.78 -15.80 -0.34
CA HIS A 231 9.34 -15.23 0.87
C HIS A 231 8.28 -14.78 1.90
N PHE A 232 7.21 -14.12 1.46
CA PHE A 232 6.15 -13.68 2.37
C PHE A 232 5.09 -14.74 2.61
N GLY A 233 4.89 -15.64 1.66
CA GLY A 233 3.76 -16.57 1.66
C GLY A 233 2.42 -15.86 1.43
N PRO A 234 1.36 -16.60 1.08
CA PRO A 234 0.06 -16.03 0.77
C PRO A 234 -0.60 -15.31 1.96
N GLN A 235 -0.26 -15.68 3.20
CA GLN A 235 -0.86 -15.11 4.41
C GLN A 235 -0.30 -13.74 4.80
N ARG A 236 0.77 -13.29 4.14
CA ARG A 236 1.39 -11.98 4.39
C ARG A 236 1.35 -11.04 3.18
N LEU A 237 0.75 -11.46 2.07
CA LEU A 237 0.53 -10.63 0.90
C LEU A 237 -0.88 -10.06 0.88
N MET A 238 -1.04 -8.81 0.43
CA MET A 238 -2.36 -8.22 0.21
C MET A 238 -2.40 -7.50 -1.14
N TRP A 239 -3.42 -7.83 -1.95
CA TRP A 239 -3.59 -7.21 -3.25
C TRP A 239 -4.03 -5.76 -3.12
N GLY A 240 -3.46 -4.89 -3.98
CA GLY A 240 -3.86 -3.51 -4.17
C GLY A 240 -3.78 -3.12 -5.64
N SER A 241 -4.67 -2.22 -6.06
CA SER A 241 -4.71 -1.79 -7.45
C SER A 241 -3.63 -0.76 -7.79
N ASP A 242 -3.28 0.07 -6.83
CA ASP A 242 -2.53 1.32 -7.04
C ASP A 242 -3.24 2.27 -8.02
N TRP A 243 -4.57 2.17 -8.12
CA TRP A 243 -5.38 3.07 -8.94
C TRP A 243 -5.46 4.45 -8.28
N PRO A 244 -5.40 5.56 -9.02
CA PRO A 244 -5.32 5.64 -10.48
C PRO A 244 -3.88 5.68 -11.05
N VAL A 245 -2.83 5.58 -10.23
CA VAL A 245 -1.43 5.57 -10.69
C VAL A 245 -1.20 4.45 -11.72
N LEU A 246 -1.85 3.31 -11.53
CA LEU A 246 -1.87 2.19 -12.46
C LEU A 246 -2.23 2.59 -13.92
N ASN A 247 -3.04 3.64 -14.11
CA ASN A 247 -3.43 4.11 -15.45
C ASN A 247 -2.25 4.64 -16.30
N LEU A 248 -1.08 4.83 -15.69
CA LEU A 248 0.14 5.15 -16.43
C LEU A 248 0.61 3.97 -17.30
N ASN A 249 0.36 2.73 -16.86
CA ASN A 249 0.85 1.54 -17.55
C ASN A 249 -0.09 0.33 -17.37
N GLY A 250 -1.39 0.54 -17.51
CA GLY A 250 -2.36 -0.54 -17.39
C GLY A 250 -3.75 -0.04 -17.06
N ASN A 251 -4.59 -0.93 -16.56
CA ASN A 251 -5.90 -0.60 -16.04
C ASN A 251 -6.32 -1.55 -14.91
N TYR A 252 -7.29 -1.13 -14.15
CA TYR A 252 -7.76 -1.82 -12.94
C TYR A 252 -8.16 -3.29 -13.17
N ARG A 253 -8.92 -3.55 -14.26
CA ARG A 253 -9.45 -4.88 -14.55
C ARG A 253 -8.36 -5.85 -14.97
N ASP A 254 -7.47 -5.40 -15.85
CA ASP A 254 -6.38 -6.24 -16.35
C ASP A 254 -5.39 -6.57 -15.24
N TRP A 255 -5.02 -5.61 -14.39
CA TRP A 255 -4.17 -5.88 -13.24
C TRP A 255 -4.82 -6.85 -12.24
N HIS A 256 -6.11 -6.66 -11.95
CA HIS A 256 -6.84 -7.59 -11.08
C HIS A 256 -6.86 -9.00 -11.66
N ALA A 257 -7.18 -9.15 -12.96
CA ALA A 257 -7.22 -10.43 -13.65
C ALA A 257 -5.82 -11.11 -13.68
N THR A 258 -4.76 -10.33 -13.97
CA THR A 258 -3.39 -10.83 -13.93
C THR A 258 -2.98 -11.29 -12.54
N ALA A 259 -3.28 -10.53 -11.50
CA ALA A 259 -2.97 -10.94 -10.13
C ALA A 259 -3.70 -12.24 -9.75
N GLN A 260 -4.98 -12.40 -10.17
CA GLN A 260 -5.73 -13.65 -9.99
C GLN A 260 -5.11 -14.80 -10.78
N SER A 261 -4.72 -14.59 -12.04
CA SER A 261 -4.04 -15.59 -12.88
C SER A 261 -2.74 -16.07 -12.25
N LEU A 262 -1.90 -15.14 -11.81
CA LEU A 262 -0.59 -15.44 -11.20
C LEU A 262 -0.68 -16.15 -9.85
N THR A 263 -1.81 -16.03 -9.14
CA THR A 263 -2.08 -16.68 -7.85
C THR A 263 -3.04 -17.88 -7.96
N SER A 264 -3.50 -18.22 -9.17
CA SER A 264 -4.52 -19.26 -9.41
C SER A 264 -4.11 -20.68 -9.01
N HIS A 265 -2.81 -20.93 -8.87
CA HIS A 265 -2.26 -22.21 -8.42
C HIS A 265 -2.34 -22.41 -6.89
N LEU A 266 -2.66 -21.36 -6.13
CA LEU A 266 -2.83 -21.42 -4.68
C LEU A 266 -4.21 -21.98 -4.32
N GLU A 267 -4.33 -22.51 -3.10
CA GLU A 267 -5.63 -22.90 -2.54
C GLU A 267 -6.57 -21.69 -2.44
N LYS A 268 -7.88 -21.96 -2.55
CA LYS A 268 -8.89 -20.88 -2.51
C LYS A 268 -8.80 -19.99 -1.26
N ALA A 269 -8.50 -20.59 -0.11
CA ALA A 269 -8.32 -19.87 1.15
C ALA A 269 -7.15 -18.87 1.11
N ASP A 270 -6.06 -19.24 0.43
CA ASP A 270 -4.88 -18.39 0.25
C ASP A 270 -5.17 -17.24 -0.73
N GLN A 271 -5.88 -17.54 -1.83
CA GLN A 271 -6.33 -16.51 -2.75
C GLN A 271 -7.23 -15.49 -2.02
N ASP A 272 -8.21 -15.96 -1.25
CA ASP A 272 -9.10 -15.12 -0.47
C ASP A 272 -8.37 -14.29 0.60
N ALA A 273 -7.29 -14.84 1.17
CA ALA A 273 -6.42 -14.11 2.07
C ALA A 273 -5.73 -12.94 1.35
N ILE A 274 -5.13 -13.18 0.17
CA ILE A 274 -4.47 -12.15 -0.64
C ILE A 274 -5.45 -11.06 -1.07
N PHE A 275 -6.64 -11.44 -1.58
CA PHE A 275 -7.60 -10.49 -2.14
C PHE A 275 -8.54 -9.84 -1.11
N GLY A 276 -8.27 -9.96 0.19
CA GLY A 276 -9.05 -9.23 1.19
C GLY A 276 -8.82 -9.64 2.63
N GLY A 277 -8.67 -10.92 2.93
CA GLY A 277 -8.53 -11.41 4.30
C GLY A 277 -7.34 -10.78 5.04
N ASN A 278 -6.19 -10.70 4.39
CA ASN A 278 -4.97 -10.12 4.98
C ASN A 278 -5.09 -8.61 5.20
N ALA A 279 -5.68 -7.88 4.25
CA ALA A 279 -5.94 -6.44 4.41
C ALA A 279 -6.89 -6.18 5.57
N ARG A 280 -7.98 -6.98 5.67
CA ARG A 280 -8.93 -6.89 6.79
C ARG A 280 -8.25 -7.10 8.12
N ALA A 281 -7.45 -8.15 8.24
CA ALA A 281 -6.75 -8.47 9.48
C ALA A 281 -5.68 -7.43 9.83
N PHE A 282 -4.93 -6.95 8.83
CA PHE A 282 -3.84 -6.01 9.05
C PHE A 282 -4.34 -4.61 9.40
N TYR A 283 -5.29 -4.05 8.67
CA TYR A 283 -5.85 -2.73 8.93
C TYR A 283 -7.02 -2.74 9.92
N ARG A 284 -7.48 -3.92 10.38
CA ARG A 284 -8.62 -4.07 11.30
C ARG A 284 -9.89 -3.37 10.79
N ILE A 285 -10.33 -3.76 9.59
CA ILE A 285 -11.44 -3.17 8.83
C ILE A 285 -12.51 -4.20 8.47
#